data_00ca4dac6f76a3cbd3d3a8f15af315b7
#
_entry.id   00ca4dac6f76a3cbd3d3a8f15af315b7
#
_cell.length_a   1.000
_cell.length_b   1.000
_cell.length_c   1.000
_cell.angle_alpha   90.00
_cell.angle_beta   90.00
_cell.angle_gamma   90.00
#
_symmetry.space_group_name_H-M   'P 1'
#
loop_
_entity.id
_entity.type
_entity.pdbx_description
1 polymer ?
#
loop_
_entity_poly.entity_id
_entity_poly.type
_entity_poly.pdbx_seq_one_letter_code
_entity_poly.pdbx_strand_id
1 'polypeptide(L)'
;MGGEMILFVEDEAQQLKYMRRLLEGEGYRVLGAQDGVEAVALHRRHSHEIDLVVLDLRLPKLSGWDAFQEMKREDPRLKALVASAYVTPEVKSAIESGELLGLFVKPYSVDLFLARISDVIRKPAA
;
A
#
# COMPACT_ATOMS: atom_id res chain seq x y z
N MET A 1 13.55 14.21 0.95
CA MET A 1 12.95 14.10 -0.36
C MET A 1 11.49 14.20 -0.21
N GLY A 2 10.83 14.75 -1.12
CA GLY A 2 9.41 14.95 -0.99
C GLY A 2 8.72 14.72 -2.30
N GLY A 3 7.40 14.55 -2.20
CA GLY A 3 6.57 14.47 -3.37
C GLY A 3 6.32 13.09 -3.93
N GLU A 4 6.94 12.04 -3.38
CA GLU A 4 6.57 10.68 -3.78
C GLU A 4 5.12 10.44 -3.38
N MET A 5 4.39 9.70 -4.22
CA MET A 5 2.97 9.48 -4.01
C MET A 5 2.69 8.08 -3.51
N ILE A 6 1.91 8.01 -2.43
CA ILE A 6 1.50 6.76 -1.81
C ILE A 6 -0.02 6.62 -1.94
N LEU A 7 -0.46 5.49 -2.48
CA LEU A 7 -1.86 5.12 -2.42
C LEU A 7 -2.05 4.29 -1.15
N PHE A 8 -2.77 4.86 -0.18
CA PHE A 8 -3.03 4.21 1.10
C PHE A 8 -4.47 3.73 1.15
N VAL A 9 -4.65 2.42 1.31
CA VAL A 9 -5.97 1.80 1.25
C VAL A 9 -6.36 1.25 2.61
N GLU A 10 -7.37 1.84 3.21
CA GLU A 10 -7.83 1.52 4.55
C GLU A 10 -9.32 1.84 4.65
N ASP A 11 -10.14 0.86 5.03
CA ASP A 11 -11.59 1.05 5.06
C ASP A 11 -12.08 1.88 6.25
N GLU A 12 -11.30 1.95 7.32
CA GLU A 12 -11.64 2.74 8.49
C GLU A 12 -11.25 4.20 8.28
N ALA A 13 -12.24 5.08 8.16
CA ALA A 13 -11.99 6.47 7.79
C ALA A 13 -11.06 7.20 8.76
N GLN A 14 -11.20 6.95 10.06
CA GLN A 14 -10.36 7.59 11.07
C GLN A 14 -8.90 7.15 10.93
N GLN A 15 -8.69 5.86 10.69
CA GLN A 15 -7.36 5.30 10.52
C GLN A 15 -6.70 5.83 9.25
N LEU A 16 -7.46 5.91 8.16
CA LEU A 16 -6.97 6.47 6.91
C LEU A 16 -6.54 7.92 7.10
N LYS A 17 -7.36 8.71 7.77
CA LYS A 17 -7.08 10.12 8.04
C LYS A 17 -5.80 10.27 8.86
N TYR A 18 -5.63 9.46 9.90
CA TYR A 18 -4.47 9.49 10.76
C TYR A 18 -3.19 9.15 9.98
N MET A 19 -3.22 8.06 9.23
CA MET A 19 -2.06 7.63 8.46
C MET A 19 -1.72 8.62 7.35
N ARG A 20 -2.72 9.20 6.72
CA ARG A 20 -2.52 10.23 5.71
C ARG A 20 -1.75 11.41 6.28
N ARG A 21 -2.16 11.89 7.47
CA ARG A 21 -1.48 13.01 8.12
C ARG A 21 -0.03 12.68 8.45
N LEU A 22 0.20 11.46 8.95
CA LEU A 22 1.56 11.02 9.25
C LEU A 22 2.44 11.03 8.01
N LEU A 23 1.95 10.46 6.93
CA LEU A 23 2.71 10.35 5.70
C LEU A 23 2.94 11.71 5.05
N GLU A 24 1.93 12.57 5.06
CA GLU A 24 2.07 13.93 4.54
C GLU A 24 3.08 14.71 5.37
N GLY A 25 3.11 14.49 6.67
CA GLY A 25 4.11 15.10 7.55
C GLY A 25 5.54 14.70 7.22
N GLU A 26 5.71 13.53 6.59
CA GLU A 26 7.02 13.04 6.15
C GLU A 26 7.36 13.51 4.73
N GLY A 27 6.49 14.29 4.10
CA GLY A 27 6.74 14.84 2.77
C GLY A 27 6.11 14.08 1.61
N TYR A 28 5.35 13.04 1.88
CA TYR A 28 4.68 12.28 0.82
C TYR A 28 3.37 12.92 0.39
N ARG A 29 2.99 12.68 -0.86
CA ARG A 29 1.63 12.95 -1.32
C ARG A 29 0.83 11.67 -1.12
N VAL A 30 -0.41 11.77 -0.67
CA VAL A 30 -1.21 10.59 -0.34
C VAL A 30 -2.55 10.61 -1.06
N LEU A 31 -2.84 9.53 -1.76
CA LEU A 31 -4.18 9.23 -2.25
C LEU A 31 -4.78 8.21 -1.30
N GLY A 32 -5.99 8.45 -0.82
CA GLY A 32 -6.67 7.55 0.10
C GLY A 32 -7.80 6.80 -0.58
N ALA A 33 -7.91 5.51 -0.30
CA ALA A 33 -9.01 4.69 -0.76
C ALA A 33 -9.58 3.91 0.41
N GLN A 34 -10.89 3.70 0.44
CA GLN A 34 -11.56 3.00 1.54
C GLN A 34 -12.08 1.62 1.17
N ASP A 35 -11.93 1.22 -0.07
CA ASP A 35 -12.29 -0.13 -0.52
C ASP A 35 -11.41 -0.54 -1.70
N GLY A 36 -11.49 -1.82 -2.04
CA GLY A 36 -10.65 -2.37 -3.10
C GLY A 36 -10.99 -1.87 -4.49
N VAL A 37 -12.26 -1.57 -4.74
CA VAL A 37 -12.69 -1.03 -6.04
C VAL A 37 -12.14 0.37 -6.24
N GLU A 38 -12.25 1.22 -5.21
CA GLU A 38 -11.69 2.58 -5.26
C GLU A 38 -10.18 2.54 -5.43
N ALA A 39 -9.51 1.62 -4.75
CA ALA A 39 -8.06 1.47 -4.85
C ALA A 39 -7.63 1.18 -6.28
N VAL A 40 -8.28 0.23 -6.93
CA VAL A 40 -7.96 -0.13 -8.31
C VAL A 40 -8.23 1.03 -9.26
N ALA A 41 -9.36 1.73 -9.07
CA ALA A 41 -9.70 2.89 -9.90
C ALA A 41 -8.69 4.01 -9.78
N LEU A 42 -8.26 4.33 -8.55
CA LEU A 42 -7.26 5.36 -8.31
C LEU A 42 -5.91 4.96 -8.88
N HIS A 43 -5.53 3.71 -8.76
CA HIS A 43 -4.29 3.22 -9.32
C HIS A 43 -4.29 3.37 -10.85
N ARG A 44 -5.38 3.01 -11.52
CA ARG A 44 -5.49 3.16 -12.98
C ARG A 44 -5.34 4.61 -13.41
N ARG A 45 -5.98 5.52 -12.67
CA ARG A 45 -5.96 6.95 -13.00
C ARG A 45 -4.59 7.57 -12.78
N HIS A 46 -3.85 7.11 -11.77
CA HIS A 46 -2.62 7.75 -11.33
C HIS A 46 -1.40 6.84 -11.39
N SER A 47 -1.42 5.78 -12.20
CA SER A 47 -0.38 4.77 -12.19
C SER A 47 1.03 5.32 -12.43
N HIS A 48 1.16 6.36 -13.24
CA HIS A 48 2.46 6.99 -13.51
C HIS A 48 2.96 7.84 -12.34
N GLU A 49 2.09 8.15 -11.39
CA GLU A 49 2.42 9.02 -10.26
C GLU A 49 2.60 8.25 -8.97
N ILE A 50 1.96 7.08 -8.84
CA ILE A 50 1.98 6.31 -7.59
C ILE A 50 3.31 5.57 -7.47
N ASP A 51 4.02 5.84 -6.39
CA ASP A 51 5.32 5.22 -6.11
C ASP A 51 5.20 4.02 -5.19
N LEU A 52 4.13 3.93 -4.42
CA LEU A 52 3.94 2.83 -3.47
C LEU A 52 2.45 2.69 -3.16
N VAL A 53 2.00 1.45 -3.04
CA VAL A 53 0.65 1.13 -2.54
C VAL A 53 0.78 0.43 -1.20
N VAL A 54 0.04 0.90 -0.20
CA VAL A 54 -0.07 0.24 1.09
C VAL A 54 -1.53 -0.14 1.27
N LEU A 55 -1.82 -1.42 1.48
CA LEU A 55 -3.20 -1.85 1.54
C LEU A 55 -3.45 -2.91 2.61
N ASP A 56 -4.65 -2.85 3.19
CA ASP A 56 -5.15 -3.88 4.08
C ASP A 56 -5.71 -5.03 3.23
N LEU A 57 -5.65 -6.24 3.75
CA LEU A 57 -6.22 -7.41 3.06
C LEU A 57 -7.73 -7.45 3.15
N ARG A 58 -8.29 -6.99 4.27
CA ARG A 58 -9.74 -6.96 4.46
C ARG A 58 -10.31 -5.62 4.06
N LEU A 59 -10.91 -5.58 2.89
CA LEU A 59 -11.53 -4.37 2.37
C LEU A 59 -12.94 -4.71 1.88
N PRO A 60 -13.87 -3.74 1.95
CA PRO A 60 -15.17 -3.92 1.33
C PRO A 60 -15.07 -3.97 -0.19
N LYS A 61 -16.08 -4.54 -0.82
CA LYS A 61 -16.31 -4.58 -2.28
C LYS A 61 -15.31 -5.44 -3.04
N LEU A 62 -14.02 -5.27 -2.79
CA LEU A 62 -12.96 -6.05 -3.40
C LEU A 62 -11.86 -6.20 -2.34
N SER A 63 -11.46 -7.42 -2.05
CA SER A 63 -10.45 -7.67 -1.01
C SER A 63 -9.12 -7.02 -1.38
N GLY A 64 -8.30 -6.75 -0.37
CA GLY A 64 -6.97 -6.19 -0.61
C GLY A 64 -6.12 -7.08 -1.48
N TRP A 65 -6.20 -8.39 -1.29
CA TRP A 65 -5.45 -9.34 -2.13
C TRP A 65 -5.88 -9.26 -3.59
N ASP A 66 -7.19 -9.26 -3.84
CA ASP A 66 -7.70 -9.18 -5.21
C ASP A 66 -7.39 -7.83 -5.84
N ALA A 67 -7.49 -6.74 -5.07
CA ALA A 67 -7.10 -5.42 -5.56
C ALA A 67 -5.62 -5.39 -5.95
N PHE A 68 -4.75 -5.95 -5.11
CA PHE A 68 -3.32 -6.05 -5.39
C PHE A 68 -3.07 -6.85 -6.68
N GLN A 69 -3.77 -7.98 -6.84
CA GLN A 69 -3.61 -8.81 -8.05
C GLN A 69 -3.97 -8.02 -9.31
N GLU A 70 -5.07 -7.27 -9.27
CA GLU A 70 -5.47 -6.47 -10.42
C GLU A 70 -4.47 -5.36 -10.73
N MET A 71 -4.02 -4.64 -9.70
CA MET A 71 -3.05 -3.57 -9.88
C MET A 71 -1.72 -4.10 -10.39
N LYS A 72 -1.27 -5.22 -9.87
CA LYS A 72 0.01 -5.83 -10.27
C LYS A 72 -0.04 -6.33 -11.70
N ARG A 73 -1.18 -6.83 -12.14
CA ARG A 73 -1.38 -7.28 -13.51
C ARG A 73 -1.27 -6.12 -14.49
N GLU A 74 -1.84 -4.97 -14.11
CA GLU A 74 -1.81 -3.77 -14.96
C GLU A 74 -0.47 -3.06 -14.91
N ASP A 75 0.22 -3.17 -13.78
CA ASP A 75 1.50 -2.50 -13.54
C ASP A 75 2.47 -3.49 -12.89
N PRO A 76 3.19 -4.29 -13.69
CA PRO A 76 4.10 -5.30 -13.14
C PRO A 76 5.23 -4.74 -12.27
N ARG A 77 5.50 -3.44 -12.37
CA ARG A 77 6.55 -2.78 -11.60
C ARG A 77 6.02 -2.16 -10.30
N LEU A 78 4.75 -2.39 -10.00
CA LEU A 78 4.11 -1.87 -8.80
C LEU A 78 4.87 -2.28 -7.55
N LYS A 79 5.11 -1.30 -6.68
CA LYS A 79 5.63 -1.54 -5.33
C LYS A 79 4.46 -1.54 -4.37
N ALA A 80 4.34 -2.58 -3.56
CA ALA A 80 3.24 -2.69 -2.62
C ALA A 80 3.69 -3.29 -1.30
N LEU A 81 3.08 -2.78 -0.22
CA LEU A 81 3.20 -3.31 1.13
C LEU A 81 1.80 -3.64 1.62
N VAL A 82 1.69 -4.67 2.45
CA VAL A 82 0.43 -5.03 3.10
C VAL A 82 0.52 -4.67 4.57
N ALA A 83 -0.54 -4.05 5.10
CA ALA A 83 -0.68 -3.77 6.53
C ALA A 83 -2.00 -4.38 6.97
N SER A 84 -1.96 -5.48 7.71
CA SER A 84 -3.15 -6.27 8.01
C SER A 84 -3.04 -6.96 9.37
N ALA A 85 -4.19 -7.30 9.95
CA ALA A 85 -4.23 -8.12 11.15
C ALA A 85 -3.95 -9.60 10.85
N TYR A 86 -3.89 -9.97 9.57
CA TYR A 86 -3.76 -11.37 9.14
C TYR A 86 -2.61 -11.56 8.18
N VAL A 87 -2.05 -12.77 8.23
CA VAL A 87 -1.08 -13.25 7.25
C VAL A 87 -1.71 -14.45 6.56
N THR A 88 -1.85 -14.39 5.24
CA THR A 88 -2.36 -15.50 4.45
C THR A 88 -1.22 -16.19 3.71
N PRO A 89 -1.39 -17.47 3.32
CA PRO A 89 -0.37 -18.15 2.53
C PRO A 89 -0.05 -17.43 1.22
N GLU A 90 -1.04 -16.83 0.58
CA GLU A 90 -0.85 -16.09 -0.66
C GLU A 90 0.06 -14.89 -0.47
N VAL A 91 -0.17 -14.12 0.60
CA VAL A 91 0.65 -12.95 0.93
C VAL A 91 2.08 -13.39 1.25
N LYS A 92 2.23 -14.45 2.02
CA LYS A 92 3.53 -14.97 2.38
C LYS A 92 4.33 -15.39 1.15
N SER A 93 3.67 -16.09 0.24
CA SER A 93 4.26 -16.52 -1.01
C SER A 93 4.67 -15.33 -1.88
N ALA A 94 3.83 -14.29 -1.94
CA ALA A 94 4.12 -13.09 -2.72
C ALA A 94 5.31 -12.32 -2.16
N ILE A 95 5.49 -12.32 -0.84
CA ILE A 95 6.67 -11.71 -0.23
C ILE A 95 7.92 -12.50 -0.58
N GLU A 96 7.85 -13.82 -0.52
CA GLU A 96 8.98 -14.68 -0.85
C GLU A 96 9.41 -14.53 -2.31
N SER A 97 8.45 -14.34 -3.21
CA SER A 97 8.74 -14.16 -4.63
C SER A 97 9.16 -12.73 -5.00
N GLY A 98 8.99 -11.77 -4.09
CA GLY A 98 9.30 -10.38 -4.34
C GLY A 98 8.17 -9.57 -4.97
N GLU A 99 7.00 -10.17 -5.19
CA GLU A 99 5.84 -9.43 -5.71
C GLU A 99 5.30 -8.43 -4.71
N LEU A 100 5.32 -8.78 -3.42
CA LEU A 100 5.03 -7.87 -2.32
C LEU A 100 6.34 -7.55 -1.61
N LEU A 101 6.53 -6.29 -1.21
CA LEU A 101 7.78 -5.84 -0.63
C LEU A 101 7.81 -5.94 0.89
N GLY A 102 6.68 -6.24 1.52
CA GLY A 102 6.66 -6.46 2.96
C GLY A 102 5.26 -6.53 3.52
N LEU A 103 5.22 -6.89 4.80
CA LEU A 103 3.98 -7.04 5.55
C LEU A 103 4.17 -6.41 6.92
N PHE A 104 3.18 -5.62 7.35
CA PHE A 104 3.09 -5.13 8.72
C PHE A 104 1.86 -5.76 9.36
N VAL A 105 2.06 -6.54 10.41
CA VAL A 105 0.96 -7.15 11.16
C VAL A 105 0.46 -6.12 12.16
N LYS A 106 -0.81 -5.83 12.14
CA LYS A 106 -1.44 -4.88 13.05
C LYS A 106 -1.60 -5.49 14.45
N PRO A 107 -1.35 -4.72 15.51
CA PRO A 107 -0.82 -3.36 15.51
C PRO A 107 0.68 -3.35 15.26
N TYR A 108 1.17 -2.32 14.57
CA TYR A 108 2.59 -2.23 14.24
C TYR A 108 3.16 -0.89 14.74
N SER A 109 4.47 -0.82 14.84
CA SER A 109 5.17 0.41 15.21
C SER A 109 5.11 1.40 14.07
N VAL A 110 4.63 2.62 14.34
CA VAL A 110 4.58 3.68 13.34
C VAL A 110 5.99 4.06 12.89
N ASP A 111 6.94 4.11 13.81
CA ASP A 111 8.32 4.46 13.47
C ASP A 111 8.95 3.45 12.53
N LEU A 112 8.75 2.17 12.77
CA LEU A 112 9.26 1.11 11.89
C LEU A 112 8.54 1.14 10.54
N PHE A 113 7.25 1.44 10.55
CA PHE A 113 6.46 1.54 9.33
C PHE A 113 6.98 2.66 8.43
N LEU A 114 7.19 3.85 9.00
CA LEU A 114 7.70 5.00 8.26
C LEU A 114 9.12 4.74 7.71
N ALA A 115 9.97 4.11 8.50
CA ALA A 115 11.30 3.74 8.07
C ALA A 115 11.26 2.77 6.89
N ARG A 116 10.38 1.79 6.94
CA ARG A 116 10.24 0.80 5.88
C ARG A 116 9.71 1.43 4.59
N ILE A 117 8.74 2.34 4.71
CA ILE A 117 8.22 3.06 3.54
C ILE A 117 9.33 3.83 2.85
N SER A 118 10.11 4.58 3.61
CA SER A 118 11.22 5.35 3.05
C SER A 118 12.22 4.43 2.32
N ASP A 119 12.54 3.30 2.93
CA ASP A 119 13.47 2.35 2.36
C ASP A 119 12.95 1.76 1.04
N VAL A 120 11.69 1.34 1.02
CA VAL A 120 11.07 0.70 -0.14
C VAL A 120 10.92 1.68 -1.30
N ILE A 121 10.53 2.91 -1.03
CA ILE A 121 10.34 3.92 -2.07
C ILE A 121 11.65 4.25 -2.77
N ARG A 122 12.77 4.24 -2.05
CA ARG A 122 14.08 4.57 -2.61
C ARG A 122 14.67 3.46 -3.46
N LYS A 123 14.24 2.22 -3.28
CA LYS A 123 14.78 1.10 -4.05
C LYS A 123 14.21 1.12 -5.46
N PRO A 124 15.03 0.80 -6.47
CA PRO A 124 14.49 0.67 -7.83
C PRO A 124 13.52 -0.49 -7.91
N ALA A 125 12.54 -0.39 -8.81
CA ALA A 125 11.62 -1.48 -9.08
C ALA A 125 12.37 -2.63 -9.73
N ALA A 126 12.08 -3.84 -9.27
CA ALA A 126 12.73 -5.04 -9.79
C ALA A 126 12.28 -5.35 -11.22
#